data_30e9c8ffe90a1f8990a8b9deb8f4d1e7
#
_entry.id   30e9c8ffe90a1f8990a8b9deb8f4d1e7
#
_cell.length_a   1.000
_cell.length_b   1.000
_cell.length_c   1.000
_cell.angle_alpha   90.00
_cell.angle_beta   90.00
_cell.angle_gamma   90.00
#
_symmetry.space_group_name_H-M   'P 1'
#
loop_
_entity.id
_entity.type
_entity.pdbx_description
1 polymer ?
#
loop_
_entity_poly.entity_id
_entity_poly.type
_entity_poly.pdbx_seq_one_letter_code
_entity_poly.pdbx_strand_id
1 'polypeptide(L)'
;MTSDPQTSILNKVRKASRATSDLVLGLAPVTQAGVLGSMGPGAAGKALNSIYRWDFLPAGLLGIAAGRDPHHTAIIDDGGSLTYEELHERSTALARALRHGDIQQRNRIGVLARNRRGFIMALCAHGRLGTDLVLLNTGAAAEQTLAVIREQKIDFLFIDEEFTHMLPEDFDECPVAVSWFENYGDTSCVREGWTSMQEMLKTAPPAKWPTAELPSRPRRGRVIILTSGTTGTPKGAKRPEPRSWMPASSIMSRIPLRQRRPAYLAAPLFHTWGFATAQLCIALRSTMIMRRKFDPADSLRIIEQHSPHTIFLVPTMLQRMIEILPDNYDIGATS
;
A
#
# COMPACT_ATOMS: atom_id res chain seq x y z
N MET A 1 17.56 44.87 14.34
CA MET A 1 17.24 44.01 15.49
C MET A 1 18.01 42.70 15.30
N THR A 2 19.17 42.60 15.92
CA THR A 2 20.06 41.42 15.86
C THR A 2 19.58 40.40 16.89
N SER A 3 19.15 39.27 16.44
CA SER A 3 18.77 38.15 17.33
C SER A 3 20.00 37.69 18.11
N ASP A 4 19.88 37.69 19.44
CA ASP A 4 20.92 37.26 20.39
C ASP A 4 21.39 35.81 20.05
N PRO A 5 22.71 35.60 19.84
CA PRO A 5 23.27 34.28 19.54
C PRO A 5 22.96 33.23 20.61
N GLN A 6 22.83 33.58 21.87
CA GLN A 6 22.49 32.68 22.97
C GLN A 6 21.07 32.16 22.88
N THR A 7 20.11 32.99 22.45
CA THR A 7 18.72 32.58 22.22
C THR A 7 18.62 31.58 21.05
N SER A 8 19.47 31.72 20.04
CA SER A 8 19.55 30.77 18.89
C SER A 8 20.07 29.40 19.29
N ILE A 9 21.10 29.34 20.16
CA ILE A 9 21.68 28.07 20.63
C ILE A 9 20.70 27.35 21.57
N LEU A 10 20.09 28.07 22.51
CA LEU A 10 19.06 27.50 23.40
C LEU A 10 17.85 26.92 22.63
N ASN A 11 17.42 27.60 21.59
CA ASN A 11 16.34 27.11 20.72
C ASN A 11 16.76 25.86 19.92
N LYS A 12 18.01 25.78 19.45
CA LYS A 12 18.56 24.60 18.77
C LYS A 12 18.66 23.39 19.75
N VAL A 13 19.15 23.62 20.96
CA VAL A 13 19.26 22.59 22.02
C VAL A 13 17.88 22.11 22.45
N ARG A 14 16.91 23.02 22.66
CA ARG A 14 15.52 22.64 22.96
C ARG A 14 14.87 21.84 21.82
N LYS A 15 15.13 22.22 20.57
CA LYS A 15 14.62 21.51 19.39
C LYS A 15 15.24 20.13 19.26
N ALA A 16 16.54 19.99 19.52
CA ALA A 16 17.25 18.71 19.54
C ALA A 16 16.76 17.81 20.68
N SER A 17 16.62 18.33 21.91
CA SER A 17 16.10 17.60 23.07
C SER A 17 14.66 17.12 22.86
N ARG A 18 13.78 17.97 22.32
CA ARG A 18 12.41 17.57 21.96
C ARG A 18 12.41 16.49 20.90
N ALA A 19 13.21 16.63 19.83
CA ALA A 19 13.32 15.62 18.78
C ALA A 19 13.81 14.28 19.31
N THR A 20 14.72 14.27 20.28
CA THR A 20 15.23 13.05 20.91
C THR A 20 14.16 12.41 21.82
N SER A 21 13.45 13.23 22.61
CA SER A 21 12.35 12.74 23.44
C SER A 21 11.18 12.20 22.60
N ASP A 22 10.82 12.90 21.53
CA ASP A 22 9.78 12.46 20.60
C ASP A 22 10.18 11.17 19.88
N LEU A 23 11.45 11.02 19.55
CA LEU A 23 11.99 9.78 18.97
C LEU A 23 11.87 8.60 19.94
N VAL A 24 12.29 8.79 21.19
CA VAL A 24 12.25 7.76 22.24
C VAL A 24 10.81 7.40 22.59
N LEU A 25 9.93 8.38 22.79
CA LEU A 25 8.51 8.15 23.07
C LEU A 25 7.80 7.50 21.88
N GLY A 26 8.19 7.83 20.64
CA GLY A 26 7.66 7.22 19.44
C GLY A 26 8.12 5.78 19.20
N LEU A 27 9.25 5.36 19.76
CA LEU A 27 9.76 3.99 19.61
C LEU A 27 9.07 2.97 20.53
N ALA A 28 8.60 3.38 21.72
CA ALA A 28 8.00 2.46 22.67
C ALA A 28 6.78 1.69 22.12
N PRO A 29 5.76 2.34 21.50
CA PRO A 29 4.64 1.62 20.90
C PRO A 29 5.06 0.71 19.73
N VAL A 30 6.04 1.14 18.94
CA VAL A 30 6.58 0.37 17.80
C VAL A 30 7.29 -0.89 18.29
N THR A 31 8.03 -0.78 19.40
CA THR A 31 8.70 -1.92 20.04
C THR A 31 7.69 -2.87 20.69
N GLN A 32 6.69 -2.34 21.40
CA GLN A 32 5.61 -3.14 22.01
C GLN A 32 4.79 -3.90 20.97
N ALA A 33 4.53 -3.29 19.80
CA ALA A 33 3.87 -3.95 18.67
C ALA A 33 4.77 -5.03 18.01
N GLY A 34 6.06 -5.11 18.36
CA GLY A 34 7.01 -6.09 17.87
C GLY A 34 7.67 -5.75 16.52
N VAL A 35 7.52 -4.53 16.03
CA VAL A 35 8.17 -4.09 14.79
C VAL A 35 9.69 -4.15 14.91
N LEU A 36 10.22 -3.72 16.06
CA LEU A 36 11.66 -3.73 16.39
C LEU A 36 12.04 -4.93 17.29
N GLY A 37 11.52 -6.11 17.01
CA GLY A 37 11.90 -7.33 17.74
C GLY A 37 13.29 -7.85 17.35
N SER A 38 13.80 -8.83 18.12
CA SER A 38 15.08 -9.49 17.83
C SER A 38 15.12 -10.09 16.42
N MET A 39 16.24 -9.92 15.74
CA MET A 39 16.50 -10.45 14.40
C MET A 39 17.84 -11.20 14.41
N GLY A 40 17.85 -12.37 13.77
CA GLY A 40 19.13 -13.04 13.47
C GLY A 40 19.99 -12.20 12.53
N PRO A 41 21.33 -12.42 12.50
CA PRO A 41 22.27 -11.59 11.71
C PRO A 41 21.90 -11.45 10.23
N GLY A 42 21.45 -12.54 9.61
CA GLY A 42 21.03 -12.54 8.20
C GLY A 42 19.78 -11.69 7.94
N ALA A 43 18.77 -11.79 8.81
CA ALA A 43 17.56 -10.98 8.73
C ALA A 43 17.85 -9.49 8.99
N ALA A 44 18.75 -9.20 9.94
CA ALA A 44 19.19 -7.85 10.23
C ALA A 44 19.90 -7.22 9.02
N GLY A 45 20.80 -7.96 8.34
CA GLY A 45 21.45 -7.51 7.13
C GLY A 45 20.46 -7.20 6.00
N LYS A 46 19.47 -8.07 5.76
CA LYS A 46 18.40 -7.85 4.78
C LYS A 46 17.56 -6.62 5.13
N ALA A 47 17.21 -6.45 6.41
CA ALA A 47 16.44 -5.30 6.89
C ALA A 47 17.21 -3.97 6.68
N LEU A 48 18.49 -3.93 7.06
CA LEU A 48 19.34 -2.75 6.85
C LEU A 48 19.49 -2.40 5.37
N ASN A 49 19.69 -3.40 4.50
CA ASN A 49 19.74 -3.18 3.06
C ASN A 49 18.42 -2.63 2.52
N SER A 50 17.28 -3.15 3.01
CA SER A 50 15.95 -2.65 2.60
C SER A 50 15.72 -1.21 3.03
N ILE A 51 16.09 -0.84 4.26
CA ILE A 51 16.03 0.53 4.77
C ILE A 51 16.97 1.44 3.96
N TYR A 52 18.18 1.00 3.70
CA TYR A 52 19.14 1.78 2.91
C TYR A 52 18.63 2.09 1.52
N ARG A 53 18.01 1.10 0.85
CA ARG A 53 17.52 1.23 -0.53
C ARG A 53 16.20 1.98 -0.62
N TRP A 54 15.23 1.66 0.23
CA TRP A 54 13.84 2.09 0.07
C TRP A 54 13.26 2.80 1.30
N ASP A 55 14.08 3.04 2.32
CA ASP A 55 13.64 3.68 3.57
C ASP A 55 12.47 2.92 4.23
N PHE A 56 11.60 3.62 4.95
CA PHE A 56 10.38 3.07 5.55
C PHE A 56 9.15 3.18 4.63
N LEU A 57 9.36 3.28 3.32
CA LEU A 57 8.31 3.20 2.32
C LEU A 57 7.76 1.78 2.22
N PRO A 58 6.59 1.56 1.61
CA PRO A 58 6.00 0.22 1.45
C PRO A 58 6.98 -0.82 0.90
N ALA A 59 7.82 -0.45 -0.05
CA ALA A 59 8.85 -1.33 -0.61
C ALA A 59 9.90 -1.74 0.42
N GLY A 60 10.35 -0.80 1.27
CA GLY A 60 11.31 -1.06 2.34
C GLY A 60 10.70 -1.90 3.46
N LEU A 61 9.50 -1.55 3.90
CA LEU A 61 8.75 -2.32 4.90
C LEU A 61 8.52 -3.76 4.45
N LEU A 62 8.14 -3.96 3.18
CA LEU A 62 7.97 -5.29 2.60
C LEU A 62 9.29 -6.06 2.55
N GLY A 63 10.40 -5.40 2.19
CA GLY A 63 11.73 -6.03 2.19
C GLY A 63 12.18 -6.47 3.59
N ILE A 64 11.88 -5.65 4.62
CA ILE A 64 12.10 -6.01 6.02
C ILE A 64 11.25 -7.21 6.42
N ALA A 65 9.96 -7.18 6.08
CA ALA A 65 9.01 -8.23 6.41
C ALA A 65 9.40 -9.58 5.78
N ALA A 66 9.70 -9.58 4.49
CA ALA A 66 10.17 -10.77 3.76
C ALA A 66 11.52 -11.29 4.28
N GLY A 67 12.41 -10.39 4.72
CA GLY A 67 13.68 -10.79 5.32
C GLY A 67 13.56 -11.43 6.71
N ARG A 68 12.49 -11.12 7.46
CA ARG A 68 12.26 -11.61 8.82
C ARG A 68 11.36 -12.82 8.89
N ASP A 69 10.27 -12.80 8.13
CA ASP A 69 9.23 -13.83 8.13
C ASP A 69 8.82 -14.20 6.70
N PRO A 70 9.75 -14.75 5.87
CA PRO A 70 9.53 -14.99 4.44
C PRO A 70 8.28 -15.86 4.17
N HIS A 71 8.11 -16.91 4.94
CA HIS A 71 7.04 -17.90 4.74
C HIS A 71 5.73 -17.56 5.48
N HIS A 72 5.69 -16.44 6.24
CA HIS A 72 4.45 -16.01 6.86
C HIS A 72 3.50 -15.46 5.79
N THR A 73 2.22 -15.81 5.89
CA THR A 73 1.20 -15.34 4.95
C THR A 73 1.05 -13.82 5.06
N ALA A 74 1.28 -13.12 3.95
CA ALA A 74 1.16 -11.68 3.86
C ALA A 74 -0.25 -11.24 3.45
N ILE A 75 -0.85 -11.98 2.50
CA ILE A 75 -2.16 -11.64 1.91
C ILE A 75 -3.02 -12.88 1.82
N ILE A 76 -4.30 -12.72 2.14
CA ILE A 76 -5.39 -13.62 1.79
C ILE A 76 -6.43 -12.77 1.07
N ASP A 77 -6.68 -13.06 -0.21
CA ASP A 77 -7.70 -12.40 -1.02
C ASP A 77 -8.43 -13.42 -1.93
N ASP A 78 -9.25 -12.94 -2.84
CA ASP A 78 -10.00 -13.81 -3.76
C ASP A 78 -9.11 -14.71 -4.64
N GLY A 79 -7.83 -14.40 -4.80
CA GLY A 79 -6.84 -15.22 -5.50
C GLY A 79 -6.10 -16.22 -4.60
N GLY A 80 -6.54 -16.42 -3.35
CA GLY A 80 -5.89 -17.30 -2.38
C GLY A 80 -4.86 -16.57 -1.51
N SER A 81 -3.84 -17.29 -1.04
CA SER A 81 -2.81 -16.73 -0.15
C SER A 81 -1.52 -16.40 -0.89
N LEU A 82 -0.77 -15.42 -0.36
CA LEU A 82 0.61 -15.12 -0.71
C LEU A 82 1.44 -14.96 0.57
N THR A 83 2.65 -15.49 0.56
CA THR A 83 3.65 -15.24 1.61
C THR A 83 4.32 -13.87 1.44
N TYR A 84 5.04 -13.41 2.47
CA TYR A 84 5.84 -12.19 2.39
C TYR A 84 6.97 -12.28 1.35
N GLU A 85 7.57 -13.45 1.20
CA GLU A 85 8.59 -13.71 0.18
C GLU A 85 8.01 -13.60 -1.22
N GLU A 86 6.91 -14.32 -1.51
CA GLU A 86 6.23 -14.26 -2.81
C GLU A 86 5.76 -12.84 -3.16
N LEU A 87 5.21 -12.10 -2.18
CA LEU A 87 4.78 -10.72 -2.39
C LEU A 87 5.99 -9.81 -2.69
N HIS A 88 7.12 -10.03 -2.01
CA HIS A 88 8.36 -9.29 -2.24
C HIS A 88 8.93 -9.58 -3.63
N GLU A 89 8.99 -10.84 -4.04
CA GLU A 89 9.49 -11.26 -5.35
C GLU A 89 8.61 -10.76 -6.48
N ARG A 90 7.29 -10.94 -6.38
CA ARG A 90 6.33 -10.48 -7.39
C ARG A 90 6.35 -8.95 -7.54
N SER A 91 6.37 -8.20 -6.43
CA SER A 91 6.45 -6.74 -6.52
C SER A 91 7.81 -6.26 -7.08
N THR A 92 8.88 -7.03 -6.89
CA THR A 92 10.19 -6.75 -7.49
C THR A 92 10.19 -7.07 -8.99
N ALA A 93 9.58 -8.19 -9.38
CA ALA A 93 9.41 -8.55 -10.78
C ALA A 93 8.56 -7.51 -11.53
N LEU A 94 7.46 -7.07 -10.91
CA LEU A 94 6.61 -6.01 -11.46
C LEU A 94 7.37 -4.70 -11.67
N ALA A 95 8.20 -4.29 -10.70
CA ALA A 95 9.04 -3.12 -10.84
C ALA A 95 10.05 -3.25 -12.00
N ARG A 96 10.62 -4.44 -12.22
CA ARG A 96 11.51 -4.71 -13.36
C ARG A 96 10.77 -4.66 -14.70
N ALA A 97 9.57 -5.22 -14.76
CA ALA A 97 8.75 -5.17 -15.97
C ALA A 97 8.38 -3.73 -16.32
N LEU A 98 7.96 -2.93 -15.35
CA LEU A 98 7.72 -1.50 -15.53
C LEU A 98 8.97 -0.76 -16.01
N ARG A 99 10.13 -1.04 -15.39
CA ARG A 99 11.41 -0.43 -15.78
C ARG A 99 11.82 -0.80 -17.18
N HIS A 100 11.61 -2.04 -17.59
CA HIS A 100 11.86 -2.51 -18.95
C HIS A 100 10.93 -1.86 -19.97
N GLY A 101 9.68 -1.58 -19.60
CA GLY A 101 8.71 -0.79 -20.35
C GLY A 101 8.91 0.72 -20.24
N ASP A 102 10.11 1.18 -19.94
CA ASP A 102 10.55 2.58 -19.93
C ASP A 102 9.97 3.45 -18.79
N ILE A 103 9.33 2.84 -17.79
CA ILE A 103 8.88 3.57 -16.60
C ILE A 103 10.09 3.90 -15.72
N GLN A 104 10.31 5.19 -15.53
CA GLN A 104 11.46 5.75 -14.82
C GLN A 104 11.05 6.48 -13.54
N GLN A 105 12.08 6.91 -12.77
CA GLN A 105 11.85 7.80 -11.65
C GLN A 105 11.12 9.07 -12.15
N ARG A 106 10.18 9.57 -11.34
CA ARG A 106 9.31 10.71 -11.63
C ARG A 106 8.12 10.43 -12.55
N ASN A 107 8.06 9.33 -13.26
CA ASN A 107 6.82 8.92 -13.90
C ASN A 107 5.73 8.73 -12.84
N ARG A 108 4.48 8.81 -13.28
CA ARG A 108 3.31 8.62 -12.42
C ARG A 108 2.57 7.36 -12.80
N ILE A 109 2.42 6.48 -11.83
CA ILE A 109 1.65 5.26 -11.98
C ILE A 109 0.28 5.49 -11.37
N GLY A 110 -0.77 5.32 -12.17
CA GLY A 110 -2.16 5.29 -11.71
C GLY A 110 -2.55 3.90 -11.23
N VAL A 111 -3.39 3.83 -10.19
CA VAL A 111 -3.99 2.57 -9.73
C VAL A 111 -5.48 2.77 -9.55
N LEU A 112 -6.29 2.11 -10.38
CA LEU A 112 -7.74 2.03 -10.28
C LEU A 112 -8.10 0.57 -9.97
N ALA A 113 -7.95 0.18 -8.72
CA ALA A 113 -8.10 -1.20 -8.29
C ALA A 113 -8.77 -1.32 -6.91
N ARG A 114 -9.39 -2.46 -6.67
CA ARG A 114 -9.98 -2.83 -5.38
C ARG A 114 -8.92 -3.29 -4.38
N ASN A 115 -9.37 -3.64 -3.18
CA ASN A 115 -8.53 -4.18 -2.11
C ASN A 115 -8.06 -5.60 -2.45
N ARG A 116 -6.95 -5.71 -3.20
CA ARG A 116 -6.38 -6.98 -3.68
C ARG A 116 -4.86 -6.92 -3.74
N ARG A 117 -4.25 -8.10 -3.93
CA ARG A 117 -2.79 -8.24 -4.08
C ARG A 117 -2.19 -7.33 -5.16
N GLY A 118 -2.90 -7.11 -6.26
CA GLY A 118 -2.45 -6.25 -7.36
C GLY A 118 -2.19 -4.82 -6.88
N PHE A 119 -3.07 -4.26 -6.05
CA PHE A 119 -2.88 -2.94 -5.45
C PHE A 119 -1.60 -2.89 -4.58
N ILE A 120 -1.41 -3.89 -3.71
CA ILE A 120 -0.23 -3.94 -2.82
C ILE A 120 1.06 -4.15 -3.63
N MET A 121 1.03 -4.96 -4.69
CA MET A 121 2.17 -5.14 -5.59
C MET A 121 2.53 -3.84 -6.31
N ALA A 122 1.55 -3.11 -6.87
CA ALA A 122 1.77 -1.81 -7.50
C ALA A 122 2.32 -0.78 -6.50
N LEU A 123 1.78 -0.76 -5.27
CA LEU A 123 2.25 0.09 -4.17
C LEU A 123 3.72 -0.17 -3.82
N CYS A 124 4.16 -1.43 -3.81
CA CYS A 124 5.56 -1.75 -3.52
C CYS A 124 6.47 -1.53 -4.74
N ALA A 125 5.97 -1.78 -5.95
CA ALA A 125 6.73 -1.58 -7.18
C ALA A 125 7.09 -0.11 -7.41
N HIS A 126 6.12 0.81 -7.21
CA HIS A 126 6.39 2.25 -7.34
C HIS A 126 7.52 2.73 -6.42
N GLY A 127 7.54 2.24 -5.17
CA GLY A 127 8.58 2.60 -4.21
C GLY A 127 9.98 2.11 -4.63
N ARG A 128 10.06 0.96 -5.32
CA ARG A 128 11.33 0.41 -5.86
C ARG A 128 11.87 1.22 -7.04
N LEU A 129 10.97 1.81 -7.82
CA LEU A 129 11.30 2.64 -8.99
C LEU A 129 11.53 4.11 -8.63
N GLY A 130 10.92 4.60 -7.56
CA GLY A 130 10.91 6.02 -7.22
C GLY A 130 9.92 6.83 -8.07
N THR A 131 8.89 6.20 -8.62
CA THR A 131 7.77 6.84 -9.33
C THR A 131 6.84 7.55 -8.35
N ASP A 132 5.95 8.41 -8.83
CA ASP A 132 4.80 8.86 -8.05
C ASP A 132 3.63 7.88 -8.26
N LEU A 133 2.82 7.64 -7.25
CA LEU A 133 1.65 6.77 -7.31
C LEU A 133 0.38 7.58 -7.12
N VAL A 134 -0.54 7.48 -8.08
CA VAL A 134 -1.85 8.15 -8.03
C VAL A 134 -2.92 7.11 -7.74
N LEU A 135 -3.58 7.24 -6.60
CA LEU A 135 -4.66 6.34 -6.21
C LEU A 135 -5.98 6.88 -6.71
N LEU A 136 -6.58 6.21 -7.69
CA LEU A 136 -7.85 6.61 -8.27
C LEU A 136 -9.02 6.06 -7.43
N ASN A 137 -10.09 6.84 -7.39
CA ASN A 137 -11.29 6.46 -6.64
C ASN A 137 -12.14 5.47 -7.44
N THR A 138 -12.32 4.28 -6.94
CA THR A 138 -13.14 3.22 -7.56
C THR A 138 -14.65 3.50 -7.55
N GLY A 139 -15.09 4.56 -6.92
CA GLY A 139 -16.48 5.05 -6.93
C GLY A 139 -16.69 6.29 -7.81
N ALA A 140 -15.65 6.74 -8.53
CA ALA A 140 -15.78 7.88 -9.44
C ALA A 140 -16.51 7.49 -10.74
N ALA A 141 -17.10 8.47 -11.42
CA ALA A 141 -17.63 8.29 -12.76
C ALA A 141 -16.49 8.22 -13.80
N ALA A 142 -16.75 7.63 -14.97
CA ALA A 142 -15.79 7.48 -16.05
C ALA A 142 -15.15 8.83 -16.46
N GLU A 143 -15.97 9.87 -16.66
CA GLU A 143 -15.49 11.21 -17.02
C GLU A 143 -14.53 11.79 -15.97
N GLN A 144 -14.85 11.60 -14.69
CA GLN A 144 -13.98 12.07 -13.60
C GLN A 144 -12.67 11.29 -13.56
N THR A 145 -12.71 9.98 -13.82
CA THR A 145 -11.54 9.12 -13.87
C THR A 145 -10.61 9.56 -15.00
N LEU A 146 -11.14 9.80 -16.20
CA LEU A 146 -10.38 10.30 -17.35
C LEU A 146 -9.79 11.69 -17.09
N ALA A 147 -10.59 12.60 -16.50
CA ALA A 147 -10.11 13.92 -16.13
C ALA A 147 -8.92 13.85 -15.16
N VAL A 148 -8.96 12.95 -14.19
CA VAL A 148 -7.85 12.73 -13.25
C VAL A 148 -6.64 12.13 -13.94
N ILE A 149 -6.79 11.16 -14.84
CA ILE A 149 -5.68 10.57 -15.61
C ILE A 149 -4.93 11.67 -16.36
N ARG A 150 -5.65 12.56 -17.04
CA ARG A 150 -5.11 13.70 -17.79
C ARG A 150 -4.46 14.74 -16.89
N GLU A 151 -5.17 15.20 -15.87
CA GLU A 151 -4.69 16.25 -14.94
C GLU A 151 -3.46 15.78 -14.17
N GLN A 152 -3.45 14.53 -13.71
CA GLN A 152 -2.31 13.97 -13.00
C GLN A 152 -1.20 13.50 -13.94
N LYS A 153 -1.40 13.53 -15.26
CA LYS A 153 -0.42 13.09 -16.27
C LYS A 153 0.11 11.70 -15.91
N ILE A 154 -0.78 10.71 -15.90
CA ILE A 154 -0.44 9.33 -15.58
C ILE A 154 0.32 8.74 -16.76
N ASP A 155 1.52 8.22 -16.51
CA ASP A 155 2.39 7.61 -17.51
C ASP A 155 2.16 6.10 -17.68
N PHE A 156 1.51 5.46 -16.71
CA PHE A 156 1.14 4.04 -16.72
C PHE A 156 -0.05 3.80 -15.80
N LEU A 157 -1.02 3.00 -16.24
CA LEU A 157 -2.23 2.72 -15.47
C LEU A 157 -2.38 1.23 -15.14
N PHE A 158 -2.49 0.90 -13.86
CA PHE A 158 -3.06 -0.38 -13.42
C PHE A 158 -4.55 -0.23 -13.20
N ILE A 159 -5.33 -1.14 -13.78
CA ILE A 159 -6.80 -1.11 -13.70
C ILE A 159 -7.33 -2.52 -13.45
N ASP A 160 -8.30 -2.68 -12.53
CA ASP A 160 -9.02 -3.95 -12.41
C ASP A 160 -10.03 -4.07 -13.57
N GLU A 161 -10.29 -5.31 -14.01
CA GLU A 161 -11.18 -5.63 -15.13
C GLU A 161 -12.52 -4.89 -15.03
N GLU A 162 -13.11 -4.86 -13.85
CA GLU A 162 -14.42 -4.24 -13.60
C GLU A 162 -14.48 -2.75 -13.94
N PHE A 163 -13.34 -2.08 -14.10
CA PHE A 163 -13.27 -0.65 -14.41
C PHE A 163 -12.83 -0.37 -15.85
N THR A 164 -12.47 -1.38 -16.63
CA THR A 164 -11.98 -1.19 -18.01
C THR A 164 -12.99 -0.46 -18.90
N HIS A 165 -14.29 -0.63 -18.62
CA HIS A 165 -15.37 0.07 -19.31
C HIS A 165 -15.39 1.59 -19.08
N MET A 166 -14.65 2.09 -18.06
CA MET A 166 -14.54 3.53 -17.79
C MET A 166 -13.60 4.24 -18.78
N LEU A 167 -12.76 3.48 -19.51
CA LEU A 167 -11.86 4.02 -20.50
C LEU A 167 -12.49 3.88 -21.89
N PRO A 168 -12.35 4.89 -22.78
CA PRO A 168 -12.78 4.78 -24.18
C PRO A 168 -12.16 3.57 -24.89
N GLU A 169 -12.78 3.10 -25.96
CA GLU A 169 -12.24 1.96 -26.72
C GLU A 169 -10.88 2.29 -27.35
N ASP A 170 -10.72 3.52 -27.78
CA ASP A 170 -9.52 4.10 -28.40
C ASP A 170 -8.56 4.75 -27.39
N PHE A 171 -8.64 4.36 -26.11
CA PHE A 171 -7.79 4.94 -25.06
C PHE A 171 -6.31 4.64 -25.32
N ASP A 172 -5.53 5.70 -25.57
CA ASP A 172 -4.10 5.67 -25.90
C ASP A 172 -3.24 6.65 -25.05
N GLU A 173 -3.84 7.30 -24.05
CA GLU A 173 -3.17 8.35 -23.26
C GLU A 173 -1.98 7.84 -22.44
N CYS A 174 -2.00 6.57 -22.05
CA CYS A 174 -0.88 5.87 -21.41
C CYS A 174 -1.03 4.35 -21.54
N PRO A 175 0.08 3.59 -21.42
CA PRO A 175 0.01 2.13 -21.33
C PRO A 175 -0.85 1.65 -20.17
N VAL A 176 -1.61 0.59 -20.40
CA VAL A 176 -2.55 0.02 -19.42
C VAL A 176 -2.20 -1.44 -19.15
N ALA A 177 -2.23 -1.81 -17.87
CA ALA A 177 -2.17 -3.20 -17.44
C ALA A 177 -3.38 -3.55 -16.57
N VAL A 178 -4.10 -4.60 -16.96
CA VAL A 178 -5.18 -5.15 -16.14
C VAL A 178 -4.56 -5.84 -14.92
N SER A 179 -4.89 -5.35 -13.73
CA SER A 179 -4.29 -5.79 -12.46
C SER A 179 -5.00 -6.99 -11.84
N TRP A 180 -6.26 -7.19 -12.19
CA TRP A 180 -7.07 -8.31 -11.72
C TRP A 180 -8.17 -8.66 -12.71
N PHE A 181 -8.43 -9.97 -12.86
CA PHE A 181 -9.53 -10.52 -13.64
C PHE A 181 -10.58 -11.15 -12.72
N GLU A 182 -11.86 -10.97 -13.04
CA GLU A 182 -12.95 -11.61 -12.28
C GLU A 182 -12.93 -13.11 -12.42
N ASN A 183 -12.76 -13.58 -13.67
CA ASN A 183 -12.54 -14.97 -13.99
C ASN A 183 -11.05 -15.21 -14.19
N TYR A 184 -10.42 -15.89 -13.24
CA TYR A 184 -8.99 -16.16 -13.29
C TYR A 184 -8.62 -16.92 -14.58
N GLY A 185 -7.81 -16.29 -15.42
CA GLY A 185 -7.41 -16.82 -16.73
C GLY A 185 -8.17 -16.30 -17.94
N ASP A 186 -9.29 -15.61 -17.76
CA ASP A 186 -9.98 -14.91 -18.84
C ASP A 186 -9.28 -13.57 -19.08
N THR A 187 -8.68 -13.42 -20.25
CA THR A 187 -7.99 -12.19 -20.67
C THR A 187 -8.75 -11.43 -21.75
N SER A 188 -10.02 -11.75 -21.97
CA SER A 188 -10.85 -11.14 -23.03
C SER A 188 -11.04 -9.63 -22.90
N CYS A 189 -10.91 -9.10 -21.67
CA CYS A 189 -10.96 -7.66 -21.41
C CYS A 189 -9.64 -6.93 -21.71
N VAL A 190 -8.55 -7.65 -22.00
CA VAL A 190 -7.27 -7.04 -22.36
C VAL A 190 -7.33 -6.62 -23.82
N ARG A 191 -7.49 -5.32 -24.05
CA ARG A 191 -7.60 -4.73 -25.38
C ARG A 191 -6.26 -4.80 -26.12
N GLU A 192 -6.30 -4.64 -27.42
CA GLU A 192 -5.08 -4.52 -28.24
C GLU A 192 -4.20 -3.37 -27.72
N GLY A 193 -2.90 -3.62 -27.60
CA GLY A 193 -1.94 -2.67 -27.02
C GLY A 193 -1.89 -2.62 -25.48
N TRP A 194 -2.84 -3.28 -24.79
CA TRP A 194 -2.81 -3.42 -23.33
C TRP A 194 -2.07 -4.71 -22.91
N THR A 195 -1.73 -4.78 -21.64
CA THR A 195 -1.15 -5.98 -21.02
C THR A 195 -1.91 -6.37 -19.76
N SER A 196 -1.45 -7.41 -19.10
CA SER A 196 -1.94 -7.76 -17.76
C SER A 196 -0.80 -7.82 -16.76
N MET A 197 -1.10 -7.56 -15.48
CA MET A 197 -0.11 -7.70 -14.42
C MET A 197 0.43 -9.15 -14.35
N GLN A 198 -0.39 -10.15 -14.67
CA GLN A 198 0.04 -11.53 -14.74
C GLN A 198 1.08 -11.75 -15.84
N GLU A 199 0.86 -11.20 -17.04
CA GLU A 199 1.79 -11.29 -18.14
C GLU A 199 3.09 -10.54 -17.83
N MET A 200 2.99 -9.35 -17.25
CA MET A 200 4.15 -8.59 -16.78
C MET A 200 5.00 -9.37 -15.77
N LEU A 201 4.37 -10.15 -14.90
CA LEU A 201 5.08 -11.00 -13.93
C LEU A 201 5.76 -12.21 -14.58
N LYS A 202 5.12 -12.83 -15.59
CA LYS A 202 5.68 -13.97 -16.33
C LYS A 202 6.87 -13.55 -17.20
N THR A 203 6.74 -12.40 -17.86
CA THR A 203 7.73 -11.87 -18.80
C THR A 203 8.75 -10.93 -18.15
N ALA A 204 8.68 -10.76 -16.82
CA ALA A 204 9.57 -9.86 -16.10
C ALA A 204 11.05 -10.22 -16.36
N PRO A 205 11.84 -9.28 -16.89
CA PRO A 205 13.21 -9.58 -17.26
C PRO A 205 14.09 -9.85 -16.03
N PRO A 206 15.15 -10.68 -16.20
CA PRO A 206 16.11 -10.95 -15.12
C PRO A 206 16.78 -9.67 -14.61
N ALA A 207 17.14 -9.67 -13.32
CA ALA A 207 17.78 -8.49 -12.70
C ALA A 207 19.09 -8.03 -13.36
N LYS A 208 19.78 -8.94 -14.06
CA LYS A 208 21.04 -8.67 -14.78
C LYS A 208 20.87 -7.91 -16.10
N TRP A 209 19.65 -7.74 -16.59
CA TRP A 209 19.41 -6.99 -17.82
C TRP A 209 19.47 -5.47 -17.54
N PRO A 210 20.29 -4.70 -18.27
CA PRO A 210 20.42 -3.25 -18.03
C PRO A 210 19.12 -2.47 -18.10
N THR A 211 18.22 -2.87 -19.03
CA THR A 211 16.89 -2.26 -19.20
C THR A 211 15.93 -2.53 -18.04
N ALA A 212 16.22 -3.52 -17.19
CA ALA A 212 15.42 -3.91 -16.04
C ALA A 212 16.10 -3.60 -14.70
N GLU A 213 17.27 -2.97 -14.73
CA GLU A 213 18.02 -2.63 -13.53
C GLU A 213 17.24 -1.60 -12.71
N LEU A 214 16.94 -1.98 -11.47
CA LEU A 214 16.27 -1.10 -10.53
C LEU A 214 17.27 -0.14 -9.89
N PRO A 215 16.88 1.12 -9.65
CA PRO A 215 17.74 2.07 -8.97
C PRO A 215 18.23 1.51 -7.63
N SER A 216 19.53 1.62 -7.35
CA SER A 216 20.12 1.18 -6.08
C SER A 216 19.55 1.96 -4.89
N ARG A 217 19.24 3.24 -5.10
CA ARG A 217 18.63 4.14 -4.14
C ARG A 217 17.67 5.09 -4.87
N PRO A 218 16.43 4.64 -5.14
CA PRO A 218 15.46 5.48 -5.83
C PRO A 218 15.10 6.71 -5.01
N ARG A 219 14.64 7.77 -5.68
CA ARG A 219 14.03 8.88 -4.97
C ARG A 219 12.80 8.39 -4.21
N ARG A 220 12.40 9.11 -3.19
CA ARG A 220 11.09 8.89 -2.56
C ARG A 220 10.00 9.37 -3.52
N GLY A 221 9.24 8.43 -4.08
CA GLY A 221 8.03 8.73 -4.82
C GLY A 221 6.95 9.28 -3.88
N ARG A 222 6.00 10.02 -4.42
CA ARG A 222 4.86 10.53 -3.66
C ARG A 222 3.66 9.64 -3.90
N VAL A 223 2.85 9.42 -2.87
CA VAL A 223 1.51 8.86 -3.03
C VAL A 223 0.50 10.00 -3.06
N ILE A 224 -0.24 10.09 -4.15
CA ILE A 224 -1.24 11.13 -4.40
C ILE A 224 -2.61 10.48 -4.17
N ILE A 225 -3.25 10.86 -3.06
CA ILE A 225 -4.59 10.43 -2.72
C ILE A 225 -5.56 11.55 -3.10
N LEU A 226 -6.52 11.22 -3.93
CA LEU A 226 -7.51 12.18 -4.40
C LEU A 226 -8.57 12.40 -3.33
N THR A 227 -8.80 13.65 -2.97
CA THR A 227 -9.90 14.05 -2.10
C THR A 227 -11.02 14.63 -2.95
N SER A 228 -12.28 14.25 -2.67
CA SER A 228 -13.45 14.85 -3.29
C SER A 228 -13.48 16.35 -2.95
N GLY A 229 -13.04 17.19 -3.87
CA GLY A 229 -13.25 18.62 -3.79
C GLY A 229 -14.75 18.92 -3.98
N THR A 230 -15.30 19.82 -3.18
CA THR A 230 -16.70 20.26 -3.26
C THR A 230 -17.00 21.05 -4.54
N THR A 231 -16.02 21.34 -5.39
CA THR A 231 -16.13 22.20 -6.58
C THR A 231 -15.35 21.62 -7.77
N GLY A 232 -15.85 20.60 -8.45
CA GLY A 232 -15.28 20.13 -9.71
C GLY A 232 -14.29 18.96 -9.59
N THR A 233 -13.27 18.91 -10.45
CA THR A 233 -12.28 17.83 -10.50
C THR A 233 -11.58 17.61 -9.16
N PRO A 234 -11.44 16.35 -8.70
CA PRO A 234 -10.81 16.03 -7.42
C PRO A 234 -9.35 16.54 -7.39
N LYS A 235 -9.05 17.49 -6.52
CA LYS A 235 -7.67 17.98 -6.37
C LYS A 235 -6.84 16.97 -5.59
N GLY A 236 -5.73 16.54 -6.16
CA GLY A 236 -4.78 15.66 -5.49
C GLY A 236 -4.19 16.33 -4.25
N ALA A 237 -4.52 15.84 -3.07
CA ALA A 237 -3.84 16.24 -1.85
C ALA A 237 -2.42 15.65 -1.87
N LYS A 238 -1.45 16.49 -2.26
CA LYS A 238 -0.02 16.15 -2.19
C LYS A 238 0.39 16.06 -0.72
N ARG A 239 0.22 14.91 -0.10
CA ARG A 239 0.78 14.67 1.22
C ARG A 239 2.23 14.24 1.08
N PRO A 240 3.19 14.95 1.72
CA PRO A 240 4.53 14.42 1.83
C PRO A 240 4.44 13.11 2.64
N GLU A 241 5.11 12.08 2.15
CA GLU A 241 5.24 10.82 2.90
C GLU A 241 5.85 11.10 4.27
N PRO A 242 5.34 10.47 5.34
CA PRO A 242 5.89 10.68 6.67
C PRO A 242 7.37 10.32 6.68
N ARG A 243 8.21 11.25 7.13
CA ARG A 243 9.65 11.02 7.30
C ARG A 243 10.01 10.34 8.63
N SER A 244 9.02 9.99 9.41
CA SER A 244 9.20 9.42 10.75
C SER A 244 8.11 8.40 11.08
N TRP A 245 8.39 7.57 12.06
CA TRP A 245 7.44 6.61 12.64
C TRP A 245 6.32 7.26 13.47
N MET A 246 6.37 8.56 13.70
CA MET A 246 5.42 9.25 14.57
C MET A 246 3.94 9.00 14.24
N PRO A 247 3.48 9.05 12.97
CA PRO A 247 2.08 8.74 12.67
C PRO A 247 1.72 7.28 12.98
N ALA A 248 2.60 6.33 12.65
CA ALA A 248 2.41 4.92 12.95
C ALA A 248 2.43 4.66 14.45
N SER A 249 3.38 5.25 15.17
CA SER A 249 3.47 5.19 16.63
C SER A 249 2.23 5.76 17.32
N SER A 250 1.69 6.88 16.83
CA SER A 250 0.46 7.47 17.37
C SER A 250 -0.74 6.53 17.23
N ILE A 251 -0.85 5.79 16.13
CA ILE A 251 -1.89 4.78 15.95
C ILE A 251 -1.63 3.58 16.89
N MET A 252 -0.41 3.07 16.91
CA MET A 252 -0.02 1.90 17.73
C MET A 252 -0.13 2.18 19.25
N SER A 253 0.01 3.44 19.70
CA SER A 253 -0.18 3.81 21.10
C SER A 253 -1.64 3.76 21.56
N ARG A 254 -2.59 3.80 20.64
CA ARG A 254 -4.03 3.84 20.92
C ARG A 254 -4.75 2.53 20.56
N ILE A 255 -4.21 1.81 19.60
CA ILE A 255 -4.75 0.53 19.13
C ILE A 255 -3.72 -0.56 19.47
N PRO A 256 -4.09 -1.63 20.22
CA PRO A 256 -3.16 -2.67 20.66
C PRO A 256 -2.78 -3.62 19.52
N LEU A 257 -2.21 -3.07 18.45
CA LEU A 257 -1.76 -3.84 17.29
C LEU A 257 -0.60 -4.76 17.68
N ARG A 258 -0.60 -5.97 17.15
CA ARG A 258 0.43 -6.98 17.38
C ARG A 258 1.00 -7.51 16.07
N GLN A 259 2.29 -7.78 16.08
CA GLN A 259 2.96 -8.39 14.92
C GLN A 259 2.39 -9.79 14.58
N ARG A 260 2.42 -10.15 13.32
CA ARG A 260 2.04 -11.48 12.79
C ARG A 260 0.58 -11.89 13.10
N ARG A 261 -0.25 -10.95 13.50
CA ARG A 261 -1.68 -11.22 13.72
C ARG A 261 -2.47 -10.91 12.45
N PRO A 262 -3.50 -11.72 12.11
CA PRO A 262 -4.34 -11.44 10.97
C PRO A 262 -5.10 -10.12 11.15
N ALA A 263 -5.25 -9.38 10.06
CA ALA A 263 -6.00 -8.13 10.03
C ALA A 263 -6.93 -8.11 8.81
N TYR A 264 -8.21 -7.83 9.02
CA TYR A 264 -9.16 -7.64 7.95
C TYR A 264 -9.19 -6.18 7.50
N LEU A 265 -8.81 -5.93 6.24
CA LEU A 265 -8.75 -4.61 5.62
C LEU A 265 -10.02 -4.38 4.78
N ALA A 266 -11.10 -3.95 5.42
CA ALA A 266 -12.34 -3.60 4.73
C ALA A 266 -12.30 -2.19 4.14
N ALA A 267 -11.61 -1.25 4.80
CA ALA A 267 -11.46 0.12 4.32
C ALA A 267 -10.76 0.16 2.95
N PRO A 268 -11.28 0.95 1.97
CA PRO A 268 -10.70 1.01 0.63
C PRO A 268 -9.26 1.53 0.63
N LEU A 269 -8.35 0.79 -0.03
CA LEU A 269 -6.92 1.09 -0.07
C LEU A 269 -6.59 2.40 -0.79
N PHE A 270 -7.43 2.87 -1.68
CA PHE A 270 -7.24 4.15 -2.36
C PHE A 270 -7.56 5.37 -1.48
N HIS A 271 -8.14 5.17 -0.28
CA HIS A 271 -8.31 6.21 0.72
C HIS A 271 -7.19 6.23 1.76
N THR A 272 -6.97 7.40 2.36
CA THR A 272 -5.89 7.62 3.34
C THR A 272 -5.88 6.58 4.46
N TRP A 273 -7.06 6.19 4.99
CA TRP A 273 -7.17 5.23 6.08
C TRP A 273 -6.76 3.82 5.62
N GLY A 274 -7.36 3.31 4.54
CA GLY A 274 -7.01 2.00 4.00
C GLY A 274 -5.54 1.91 3.58
N PHE A 275 -5.00 2.96 2.94
CA PHE A 275 -3.58 3.06 2.60
C PHE A 275 -2.67 2.99 3.84
N ALA A 276 -2.98 3.76 4.88
CA ALA A 276 -2.19 3.76 6.11
C ALA A 276 -2.22 2.41 6.84
N THR A 277 -3.39 1.77 6.89
CA THR A 277 -3.55 0.46 7.54
C THR A 277 -2.83 -0.66 6.80
N ALA A 278 -2.79 -0.63 5.45
CA ALA A 278 -1.99 -1.56 4.67
C ALA A 278 -0.48 -1.44 5.00
N GLN A 279 0.04 -0.22 5.10
CA GLN A 279 1.43 0.00 5.50
C GLN A 279 1.72 -0.50 6.92
N LEU A 280 0.79 -0.27 7.87
CA LEU A 280 0.91 -0.79 9.23
C LEU A 280 0.93 -2.32 9.24
N CYS A 281 0.06 -2.97 8.46
CA CYS A 281 0.05 -4.43 8.35
C CYS A 281 1.38 -4.97 7.81
N ILE A 282 1.95 -4.35 6.77
CA ILE A 282 3.25 -4.75 6.24
C ILE A 282 4.34 -4.57 7.32
N ALA A 283 4.37 -3.44 8.02
CA ALA A 283 5.34 -3.17 9.09
C ALA A 283 5.25 -4.18 10.25
N LEU A 284 4.03 -4.58 10.60
CA LEU A 284 3.73 -5.56 11.64
C LEU A 284 3.86 -7.01 11.16
N ARG A 285 4.12 -7.23 9.89
CA ARG A 285 4.12 -8.56 9.27
C ARG A 285 2.79 -9.30 9.51
N SER A 286 1.69 -8.56 9.50
CA SER A 286 0.33 -9.08 9.67
C SER A 286 -0.15 -9.75 8.38
N THR A 287 -0.98 -10.79 8.50
CA THR A 287 -1.71 -11.31 7.35
C THR A 287 -2.85 -10.34 6.98
N MET A 288 -2.76 -9.72 5.82
CA MET A 288 -3.80 -8.83 5.29
C MET A 288 -4.90 -9.66 4.63
N ILE A 289 -6.07 -9.70 5.25
CA ILE A 289 -7.26 -10.32 4.67
C ILE A 289 -8.02 -9.23 3.93
N MET A 290 -8.26 -9.43 2.66
CA MET A 290 -8.89 -8.42 1.78
C MET A 290 -9.99 -9.05 0.94
N ARG A 291 -11.00 -8.25 0.61
CA ARG A 291 -12.06 -8.59 -0.33
C ARG A 291 -12.26 -7.46 -1.33
N ARG A 292 -12.67 -7.82 -2.52
CA ARG A 292 -12.95 -6.90 -3.63
C ARG A 292 -13.84 -5.73 -3.19
N LYS A 293 -14.98 -6.04 -2.59
CA LYS A 293 -15.95 -5.07 -2.10
C LYS A 293 -16.32 -5.39 -0.67
N PHE A 294 -16.64 -4.35 0.08
CA PHE A 294 -17.25 -4.53 1.38
C PHE A 294 -18.69 -5.01 1.20
N ASP A 295 -18.97 -6.15 1.77
CA ASP A 295 -20.31 -6.67 2.00
C ASP A 295 -20.44 -7.04 3.47
N PRO A 296 -21.51 -6.60 4.18
CA PRO A 296 -21.66 -6.84 5.61
C PRO A 296 -21.68 -8.33 5.96
N ALA A 297 -22.47 -9.14 5.23
CA ALA A 297 -22.63 -10.57 5.50
C ALA A 297 -21.35 -11.35 5.21
N ASP A 298 -20.66 -11.01 4.11
CA ASP A 298 -19.37 -11.59 3.78
C ASP A 298 -18.31 -11.19 4.83
N SER A 299 -18.36 -9.95 5.30
CA SER A 299 -17.44 -9.47 6.35
C SER A 299 -17.58 -10.25 7.65
N LEU A 300 -18.81 -10.60 8.06
CA LEU A 300 -19.04 -11.44 9.24
C LEU A 300 -18.49 -12.86 9.02
N ARG A 301 -18.71 -13.45 7.85
CA ARG A 301 -18.13 -14.78 7.49
C ARG A 301 -16.60 -14.77 7.51
N ILE A 302 -15.97 -13.69 7.05
CA ILE A 302 -14.51 -13.52 7.12
C ILE A 302 -14.03 -13.47 8.57
N ILE A 303 -14.73 -12.76 9.44
CA ILE A 303 -14.41 -12.68 10.86
C ILE A 303 -14.48 -14.06 11.50
N GLU A 304 -15.55 -14.81 11.25
CA GLU A 304 -15.70 -16.18 11.75
C GLU A 304 -14.62 -17.12 11.22
N GLN A 305 -14.36 -17.08 9.91
CA GLN A 305 -13.43 -17.99 9.24
C GLN A 305 -11.98 -17.76 9.62
N HIS A 306 -11.56 -16.49 9.76
CA HIS A 306 -10.17 -16.12 9.89
C HIS A 306 -9.80 -15.57 11.26
N SER A 307 -10.78 -15.31 12.13
CA SER A 307 -10.60 -14.72 13.47
C SER A 307 -9.56 -13.59 13.47
N PRO A 308 -9.75 -12.51 12.65
CA PRO A 308 -8.78 -11.44 12.57
C PRO A 308 -8.64 -10.73 13.90
N HIS A 309 -7.41 -10.55 14.38
CA HIS A 309 -7.11 -9.81 15.59
C HIS A 309 -7.51 -8.33 15.50
N THR A 310 -7.53 -7.78 14.28
CA THR A 310 -7.85 -6.38 14.03
C THR A 310 -8.68 -6.26 12.76
N ILE A 311 -9.68 -5.37 12.80
CA ILE A 311 -10.53 -5.06 11.66
C ILE A 311 -10.38 -3.57 11.36
N PHE A 312 -9.96 -3.25 10.13
CA PHE A 312 -9.85 -1.87 9.65
C PHE A 312 -11.01 -1.53 8.73
N LEU A 313 -11.93 -0.75 9.23
CA LEU A 313 -13.14 -0.33 8.52
C LEU A 313 -13.45 1.15 8.79
N VAL A 314 -14.48 1.68 8.16
CA VAL A 314 -15.02 3.00 8.43
C VAL A 314 -16.35 2.89 9.20
N PRO A 315 -16.76 3.92 9.97
CA PRO A 315 -17.95 3.83 10.84
C PRO A 315 -19.21 3.33 10.14
N THR A 316 -19.45 3.75 8.90
CA THR A 316 -20.62 3.33 8.11
C THR A 316 -20.58 1.84 7.75
N MET A 317 -19.41 1.24 7.60
CA MET A 317 -19.26 -0.21 7.38
C MET A 317 -19.63 -0.97 8.66
N LEU A 318 -19.13 -0.51 9.80
CA LEU A 318 -19.47 -1.11 11.10
C LEU A 318 -20.98 -1.05 11.35
N GLN A 319 -21.59 0.11 11.13
CA GLN A 319 -23.04 0.26 11.28
C GLN A 319 -23.82 -0.75 10.45
N ARG A 320 -23.49 -0.91 9.16
CA ARG A 320 -24.12 -1.89 8.27
C ARG A 320 -23.91 -3.34 8.72
N MET A 321 -22.78 -3.65 9.34
CA MET A 321 -22.56 -4.98 9.91
C MET A 321 -23.44 -5.21 11.14
N ILE A 322 -23.56 -4.21 12.03
CA ILE A 322 -24.43 -4.28 13.21
C ILE A 322 -25.89 -4.45 12.84
N GLU A 323 -26.38 -3.77 11.79
CA GLU A 323 -27.76 -3.82 11.32
C GLU A 323 -28.21 -5.23 10.88
N ILE A 324 -27.27 -6.12 10.51
CA ILE A 324 -27.58 -7.48 10.09
C ILE A 324 -27.20 -8.55 11.14
N LEU A 325 -26.64 -8.12 12.29
CA LEU A 325 -26.33 -9.06 13.35
C LEU A 325 -27.61 -9.57 14.01
N PRO A 326 -27.72 -10.88 14.28
CA PRO A 326 -28.80 -11.40 15.13
C PRO A 326 -28.74 -10.78 16.53
N ASP A 327 -29.90 -10.58 17.16
CA ASP A 327 -29.99 -9.99 18.52
C ASP A 327 -29.11 -10.67 19.57
N ASN A 328 -28.71 -11.93 19.35
CA ASN A 328 -27.93 -12.75 20.26
C ASN A 328 -26.50 -13.01 19.76
N TYR A 329 -25.97 -12.24 18.81
CA TYR A 329 -24.64 -12.47 18.27
C TYR A 329 -23.55 -12.11 19.31
N ASP A 330 -22.84 -13.13 19.78
CA ASP A 330 -21.72 -12.94 20.70
C ASP A 330 -20.42 -12.73 19.94
N ILE A 331 -20.00 -11.48 19.83
CA ILE A 331 -18.70 -11.11 19.22
C ILE A 331 -17.54 -11.67 20.04
N GLY A 332 -17.71 -11.92 21.34
CA GLY A 332 -16.69 -12.48 22.23
C GLY A 332 -16.36 -13.94 21.95
N ALA A 333 -17.28 -14.69 21.38
CA ALA A 333 -17.07 -16.11 21.05
C ALA A 333 -16.12 -16.32 19.83
N THR A 334 -15.77 -15.27 19.10
CA THR A 334 -14.89 -15.32 17.92
C THR A 334 -13.46 -14.86 18.21
N SER A 335 -13.12 -14.54 19.47
CA SER A 335 -11.80 -14.04 19.88
C SER A 335 -10.91 -15.12 20.48
#